data_6b4bd84a3b9513c00128fec32289b9e6
#
_entry.id   6b4bd84a3b9513c00128fec32289b9e6
#
_cell.length_a   1.000
_cell.length_b   1.000
_cell.length_c   1.000
_cell.angle_alpha   90.00
_cell.angle_beta   90.00
_cell.angle_gamma   90.00
#
_symmetry.space_group_name_H-M   'P 1'
#
loop_
_entity.id
_entity.type
_entity.pdbx_description
1 polymer ?
#
loop_
_entity_poly.entity_id
_entity_poly.type
_entity_poly.pdbx_seq_one_letter_code
_entity_poly.pdbx_strand_id
1 'polypeptide(L)'
;MNKQSLQNPSRRDILKAVLPAALAVSGLPRFGMATEKEKLPPVRPITRGPKHHWFAYYDKPEFDPTGRYCLSMEVDFEHRSPTPDDVIKIGMVDLEDGDKWIELDESRLWCWQQGCMLQWLPGSKTEIIWNDRDGDDFVCRIMDVKTGKKRTVGHPVYTLSPDGKTGFAPDFRRIQSMRPGYGYPGPADPNEKVLAPKDSGIFRIDLESGRQDLIIALADVAKIPFRADISDKKHYFNHLLANTDGTRLEFLHRWAPVGKYLRTRMVTAAIDGSDIRVVDGSGATSHFIWRDASHILAWSWHPRDVGHKHNQGFCVFEDKHGGGNVEIIGGDVMVFDGHCTYLPNKEYVLNDTYPDKNRNQNPYLYELATGRRISLGEFYLPPEYKGEWRCDTHPRCSPDGRSVVIDAPFKNEGRQLQMIDISAIVG
;
A
#
# COMPACT_ATOMS: atom_id res chain seq x y z
N MET A 1 72.31 1.71 12.75
CA MET A 1 72.40 3.15 12.91
C MET A 1 70.97 3.70 13.03
N ASN A 2 70.74 4.25 14.18
CA ASN A 2 69.58 4.86 14.77
C ASN A 2 68.22 4.96 13.98
N LYS A 3 67.22 4.19 14.47
CA LYS A 3 65.79 4.44 14.32
C LYS A 3 65.32 5.43 15.39
N GLN A 4 64.85 6.61 15.04
CA GLN A 4 64.12 7.48 15.93
C GLN A 4 62.63 7.23 15.74
N SER A 5 61.98 6.77 16.80
CA SER A 5 60.53 6.63 16.93
C SER A 5 59.88 7.98 17.23
N LEU A 6 58.94 8.43 16.41
CA LEU A 6 58.08 9.56 16.74
C LEU A 6 56.89 9.02 17.55
N GLN A 7 56.82 9.43 18.82
CA GLN A 7 55.65 9.19 19.70
C GLN A 7 54.57 10.24 19.43
N ASN A 8 53.34 9.76 19.25
CA ASN A 8 52.14 10.60 19.21
C ASN A 8 51.75 11.05 20.64
N PRO A 9 51.44 12.32 20.88
CA PRO A 9 50.98 12.79 22.17
C PRO A 9 49.55 12.34 22.50
N SER A 10 49.31 12.04 23.78
CA SER A 10 48.06 11.52 24.30
C SER A 10 47.00 12.64 24.44
N ARG A 11 45.72 12.20 24.39
CA ARG A 11 44.49 13.07 24.47
C ARG A 11 44.37 13.90 25.78
N ARG A 12 45.38 13.97 26.65
CA ARG A 12 45.30 14.68 27.94
C ARG A 12 46.01 16.04 27.98
N ASP A 13 46.72 16.44 26.92
CA ASP A 13 47.57 17.64 26.98
C ASP A 13 47.02 18.88 26.25
N ILE A 14 45.71 18.87 25.81
CA ILE A 14 45.08 19.99 25.11
C ILE A 14 44.00 20.69 26.01
N LEU A 15 44.19 20.70 27.31
CA LEU A 15 43.25 21.38 28.21
C LEU A 15 44.00 22.29 29.20
N LYS A 16 44.75 23.28 28.70
CA LYS A 16 45.16 24.44 29.51
C LYS A 16 45.63 25.58 28.59
N ALA A 17 44.78 26.53 28.44
CA ALA A 17 44.95 27.96 28.15
C ALA A 17 43.90 28.45 27.15
N VAL A 18 42.93 29.13 27.67
CA VAL A 18 42.55 30.52 27.38
C VAL A 18 41.24 30.84 28.11
N LEU A 19 41.30 31.70 29.09
CA LEU A 19 40.21 32.50 29.70
C LEU A 19 40.69 33.95 29.73
N PRO A 20 39.84 34.97 29.90
CA PRO A 20 38.53 35.25 29.30
C PRO A 20 38.48 36.66 28.66
N ALA A 21 37.50 36.92 27.80
CA ALA A 21 37.00 38.28 27.58
C ALA A 21 35.48 38.23 27.66
N ALA A 22 34.95 38.73 28.76
CA ALA A 22 33.52 38.94 28.95
C ALA A 22 33.07 40.17 28.14
N LEU A 23 32.24 39.97 27.15
CA LEU A 23 31.42 41.01 26.54
C LEU A 23 29.96 40.75 26.94
N ALA A 24 29.45 41.63 27.82
CA ALA A 24 28.05 41.70 28.17
C ALA A 24 27.26 42.14 26.93
N VAL A 25 26.47 41.23 26.35
CA VAL A 25 25.42 41.59 25.41
C VAL A 25 24.10 41.49 26.14
N SER A 26 23.50 42.65 26.33
CA SER A 26 22.20 42.97 26.89
C SER A 26 21.11 42.06 26.29
N GLY A 27 20.24 41.56 27.20
CA GLY A 27 19.12 40.68 26.88
C GLY A 27 18.13 41.29 25.90
N LEU A 28 17.97 40.65 24.78
CA LEU A 28 16.76 40.68 23.99
C LEU A 28 15.82 39.58 24.52
N PRO A 29 14.54 39.87 24.75
CA PRO A 29 13.59 38.83 25.15
C PRO A 29 13.51 37.80 24.02
N ARG A 30 13.91 36.54 24.30
CA ARG A 30 13.50 35.42 23.50
C ARG A 30 11.98 35.32 23.63
N PHE A 31 11.27 35.87 22.66
CA PHE A 31 9.91 35.44 22.41
C PHE A 31 9.98 33.96 22.10
N GLY A 32 9.68 33.13 23.08
CA GLY A 32 9.31 31.76 22.87
C GLY A 32 8.05 31.80 22.01
N MET A 33 8.21 31.59 20.71
CA MET A 33 7.09 31.18 19.90
C MET A 33 6.65 29.84 20.51
N ALA A 34 5.58 29.89 21.31
CA ALA A 34 4.79 28.69 21.58
C ALA A 34 4.39 28.18 20.19
N THR A 35 4.92 27.05 19.79
CA THR A 35 4.41 26.32 18.64
C THR A 35 2.97 26.02 18.97
N GLU A 36 2.02 26.77 18.38
CA GLU A 36 0.62 26.36 18.40
C GLU A 36 0.59 24.90 18.03
N LYS A 37 0.03 24.06 18.89
CA LYS A 37 -0.22 22.65 18.55
C LYS A 37 -1.06 22.68 17.29
N GLU A 38 -0.50 22.19 16.19
CA GLU A 38 -1.21 22.10 14.91
C GLU A 38 -2.55 21.39 15.18
N LYS A 39 -3.66 22.07 14.87
CA LYS A 39 -5.00 21.55 15.14
C LYS A 39 -5.25 20.36 14.20
N LEU A 40 -5.39 19.18 14.75
CA LEU A 40 -5.72 17.99 13.97
C LEU A 40 -7.07 18.15 13.28
N PRO A 41 -7.23 17.60 12.08
CA PRO A 41 -8.49 17.60 11.35
C PRO A 41 -9.57 16.78 12.11
N PRO A 42 -10.87 17.09 11.92
CA PRO A 42 -11.96 16.35 12.52
C PRO A 42 -11.96 14.89 12.05
N VAL A 43 -12.20 13.95 12.98
CA VAL A 43 -12.30 12.50 12.70
C VAL A 43 -13.63 11.99 13.24
N ARG A 44 -14.33 11.20 12.45
CA ARG A 44 -15.54 10.48 12.87
C ARG A 44 -15.57 9.06 12.32
N PRO A 45 -16.06 8.07 13.07
CA PRO A 45 -16.33 6.76 12.51
C PRO A 45 -17.57 6.81 11.61
N ILE A 46 -17.50 6.15 10.48
CA ILE A 46 -18.60 6.01 9.51
C ILE A 46 -19.21 4.60 9.52
N THR A 47 -18.62 3.67 10.26
CA THR A 47 -19.21 2.37 10.63
C THR A 47 -19.18 2.17 12.13
N ARG A 48 -20.00 1.24 12.65
CA ARG A 48 -20.15 0.99 14.08
C ARG A 48 -20.30 -0.50 14.39
N GLY A 49 -19.87 -0.88 15.59
CA GLY A 49 -20.12 -2.21 16.11
C GLY A 49 -21.61 -2.57 16.24
N PRO A 50 -21.93 -3.83 16.50
CA PRO A 50 -21.03 -4.86 17.03
C PRO A 50 -20.22 -5.62 15.98
N LYS A 51 -20.49 -5.42 14.69
CA LYS A 51 -19.74 -6.02 13.59
C LYS A 51 -18.45 -5.23 13.31
N HIS A 52 -17.52 -5.88 12.62
CA HIS A 52 -16.23 -5.30 12.28
C HIS A 52 -16.22 -4.92 10.79
N HIS A 53 -15.75 -3.72 10.49
CA HIS A 53 -15.76 -3.17 9.14
C HIS A 53 -14.37 -2.77 8.69
N TRP A 54 -14.04 -3.02 7.40
CA TRP A 54 -12.81 -2.56 6.76
C TRP A 54 -12.97 -2.55 5.25
N PHE A 55 -12.10 -1.83 4.57
CA PHE A 55 -12.06 -1.87 3.10
C PHE A 55 -10.83 -2.62 2.60
N ALA A 56 -9.74 -2.54 3.26
CA ALA A 56 -8.48 -3.19 3.12
C ALA A 56 -7.42 -2.39 2.35
N TYR A 57 -7.43 -2.26 1.01
CA TYR A 57 -6.20 -1.80 0.38
C TYR A 57 -6.26 -0.35 -0.12
N TYR A 58 -5.14 0.35 0.02
CA TYR A 58 -5.02 1.81 -0.17
C TYR A 58 -5.11 2.28 -1.64
N ASP A 59 -4.90 1.37 -2.61
CA ASP A 59 -4.83 1.68 -4.04
C ASP A 59 -6.13 1.37 -4.80
N LYS A 60 -7.20 0.99 -4.09
CA LYS A 60 -8.48 0.63 -4.71
C LYS A 60 -9.50 1.77 -4.59
N PRO A 61 -10.32 2.03 -5.63
CA PRO A 61 -11.44 2.97 -5.55
C PRO A 61 -12.49 2.53 -4.51
N GLU A 62 -12.48 3.17 -3.35
CA GLU A 62 -13.42 2.91 -2.25
C GLU A 62 -14.69 3.75 -2.38
N PHE A 63 -14.55 5.01 -2.80
CA PHE A 63 -15.68 5.91 -3.00
C PHE A 63 -16.29 5.77 -4.39
N ASP A 64 -17.60 5.93 -4.47
CA ASP A 64 -18.26 6.13 -5.75
C ASP A 64 -17.82 7.46 -6.39
N PRO A 65 -18.02 7.66 -7.71
CA PRO A 65 -17.60 8.90 -8.36
C PRO A 65 -18.22 10.19 -7.83
N THR A 66 -19.33 10.10 -7.06
CA THR A 66 -19.96 11.27 -6.43
C THR A 66 -19.41 11.58 -5.05
N GLY A 67 -18.69 10.64 -4.43
CA GLY A 67 -18.20 10.73 -3.06
C GLY A 67 -19.27 10.45 -1.98
N ARG A 68 -20.49 10.06 -2.38
CA ARG A 68 -21.58 9.75 -1.46
C ARG A 68 -21.47 8.37 -0.83
N TYR A 69 -21.11 7.36 -1.62
CA TYR A 69 -21.05 5.97 -1.16
C TYR A 69 -19.61 5.54 -0.95
N CYS A 70 -19.34 4.98 0.22
CA CYS A 70 -18.05 4.45 0.61
C CYS A 70 -18.18 2.92 0.77
N LEU A 71 -17.48 2.14 -0.04
CA LEU A 71 -17.51 0.68 0.05
C LEU A 71 -16.89 0.17 1.35
N SER A 72 -17.39 -0.95 1.83
CA SER A 72 -16.83 -1.64 2.99
C SER A 72 -17.16 -3.12 2.96
N MET A 73 -16.42 -3.88 3.73
CA MET A 73 -16.71 -5.26 4.08
C MET A 73 -17.09 -5.34 5.56
N GLU A 74 -17.89 -6.35 5.93
CA GLU A 74 -18.34 -6.60 7.30
C GLU A 74 -18.09 -8.06 7.68
N VAL A 75 -17.65 -8.31 8.92
CA VAL A 75 -17.45 -9.65 9.47
C VAL A 75 -17.80 -9.70 10.96
N ASP A 76 -18.09 -10.92 11.47
CA ASP A 76 -18.51 -11.15 12.86
C ASP A 76 -17.36 -11.36 13.85
N PHE A 77 -16.14 -11.53 13.38
CA PHE A 77 -15.00 -11.89 14.21
C PHE A 77 -13.74 -11.11 13.85
N GLU A 78 -12.76 -11.14 14.75
CA GLU A 78 -11.40 -10.65 14.53
C GLU A 78 -10.38 -11.62 15.14
N HIS A 79 -9.09 -11.28 15.04
CA HIS A 79 -7.98 -11.90 15.76
C HIS A 79 -7.70 -13.37 15.43
N ARG A 80 -8.14 -13.84 14.26
CA ARG A 80 -7.76 -15.12 13.69
C ARG A 80 -7.65 -15.05 12.17
N SER A 81 -6.95 -16.02 11.60
CA SER A 81 -6.92 -16.22 10.14
C SER A 81 -8.30 -16.65 9.63
N PRO A 82 -8.70 -16.20 8.44
CA PRO A 82 -9.91 -16.70 7.80
C PRO A 82 -9.73 -18.16 7.37
N THR A 83 -10.82 -18.90 7.37
CA THR A 83 -10.93 -20.25 6.82
C THR A 83 -11.68 -20.23 5.49
N PRO A 84 -11.67 -21.32 4.69
CA PRO A 84 -12.45 -21.39 3.46
C PRO A 84 -13.96 -21.23 3.65
N ASP A 85 -14.48 -21.46 4.86
CA ASP A 85 -15.91 -21.40 5.19
C ASP A 85 -16.36 -20.04 5.73
N ASP A 86 -15.41 -19.15 6.03
CA ASP A 86 -15.73 -17.83 6.55
C ASP A 86 -16.27 -16.91 5.45
N VAL A 87 -17.43 -16.33 5.69
CA VAL A 87 -18.14 -15.42 4.80
C VAL A 87 -18.06 -14.01 5.32
N ILE A 88 -17.78 -13.07 4.45
CA ILE A 88 -17.92 -11.64 4.73
C ILE A 88 -19.09 -11.06 3.98
N LYS A 89 -19.68 -9.99 4.51
CA LYS A 89 -20.66 -9.17 3.80
C LYS A 89 -19.95 -8.08 3.02
N ILE A 90 -20.49 -7.77 1.86
CA ILE A 90 -20.09 -6.65 1.01
C ILE A 90 -21.18 -5.61 1.07
N GLY A 91 -20.80 -4.37 1.27
CA GLY A 91 -21.75 -3.29 1.34
C GLY A 91 -21.11 -1.93 1.12
N MET A 92 -21.90 -0.92 1.38
CA MET A 92 -21.49 0.48 1.29
C MET A 92 -22.12 1.30 2.40
N VAL A 93 -21.47 2.38 2.76
CA VAL A 93 -21.97 3.39 3.68
C VAL A 93 -22.52 4.56 2.89
N ASP A 94 -23.77 4.96 3.13
CA ASP A 94 -24.36 6.18 2.58
C ASP A 94 -23.99 7.37 3.48
N LEU A 95 -23.01 8.15 3.06
CA LEU A 95 -22.46 9.28 3.83
C LEU A 95 -23.42 10.46 3.94
N GLU A 96 -24.46 10.53 3.08
CA GLU A 96 -25.50 11.56 3.09
C GLU A 96 -26.76 11.14 3.86
N ASP A 97 -26.90 9.83 4.19
CA ASP A 97 -28.02 9.29 4.98
C ASP A 97 -27.56 8.81 6.39
N GLY A 98 -26.80 9.66 7.08
CA GLY A 98 -26.35 9.40 8.45
C GLY A 98 -25.39 8.23 8.62
N ASP A 99 -24.55 8.00 7.64
CA ASP A 99 -23.58 6.88 7.60
C ASP A 99 -24.28 5.49 7.64
N LYS A 100 -25.42 5.38 6.96
CA LYS A 100 -26.19 4.15 6.93
C LYS A 100 -25.47 3.05 6.17
N TRP A 101 -25.29 1.90 6.84
CA TRP A 101 -24.80 0.68 6.20
C TRP A 101 -25.86 0.09 5.26
N ILE A 102 -25.46 -0.22 4.04
CA ILE A 102 -26.28 -0.88 3.03
C ILE A 102 -25.56 -2.16 2.62
N GLU A 103 -26.09 -3.31 3.07
CA GLU A 103 -25.61 -4.62 2.64
C GLU A 103 -25.98 -4.85 1.17
N LEU A 104 -25.02 -5.30 0.37
CA LEU A 104 -25.18 -5.54 -1.07
C LEU A 104 -25.10 -7.03 -1.41
N ASP A 105 -24.07 -7.72 -0.91
CA ASP A 105 -23.81 -9.13 -1.23
C ASP A 105 -22.86 -9.75 -0.19
N GLU A 106 -22.27 -10.90 -0.54
CA GLU A 106 -21.27 -11.59 0.28
C GLU A 106 -20.08 -12.09 -0.54
N SER A 107 -18.98 -12.44 0.15
CA SER A 107 -17.86 -13.15 -0.44
C SER A 107 -17.32 -14.22 0.49
N ARG A 108 -16.88 -15.34 -0.12
CA ARG A 108 -16.14 -16.44 0.53
C ARG A 108 -14.66 -16.42 0.16
N LEU A 109 -14.20 -15.40 -0.57
CA LEU A 109 -12.83 -15.29 -1.05
C LEU A 109 -12.22 -13.97 -0.60
N TRP A 110 -11.58 -13.99 0.57
CA TRP A 110 -11.07 -12.77 1.19
C TRP A 110 -9.85 -13.02 2.10
N CYS A 111 -9.15 -11.96 2.40
CA CYS A 111 -8.07 -11.93 3.40
C CYS A 111 -8.09 -10.62 4.18
N TRP A 112 -7.42 -10.59 5.34
CA TRP A 112 -7.44 -9.40 6.20
C TRP A 112 -6.77 -8.18 5.58
N GLN A 113 -5.69 -8.37 4.83
CA GLN A 113 -4.85 -7.25 4.36
C GLN A 113 -5.39 -6.58 3.09
N GLN A 114 -6.13 -7.31 2.27
CA GLN A 114 -6.58 -6.83 0.96
C GLN A 114 -8.04 -7.13 0.65
N GLY A 115 -8.78 -7.62 1.66
CA GLY A 115 -10.18 -8.00 1.50
C GLY A 115 -10.41 -9.00 0.38
N CYS A 116 -11.49 -8.81 -0.34
CA CYS A 116 -11.85 -9.55 -1.56
C CYS A 116 -11.60 -8.73 -2.84
N MET A 117 -10.67 -7.77 -2.82
CA MET A 117 -10.43 -6.81 -3.92
C MET A 117 -11.68 -6.01 -4.30
N LEU A 118 -12.56 -5.76 -3.33
CA LEU A 118 -13.75 -4.92 -3.51
C LEU A 118 -13.34 -3.51 -3.98
N GLN A 119 -13.99 -3.02 -5.04
CA GLN A 119 -13.76 -1.69 -5.57
C GLN A 119 -14.90 -1.24 -6.49
N TRP A 120 -15.06 0.06 -6.66
CA TRP A 120 -15.87 0.59 -7.76
C TRP A 120 -15.21 0.23 -9.09
N LEU A 121 -16.03 -0.19 -10.06
CA LEU A 121 -15.52 -0.52 -11.40
C LEU A 121 -15.13 0.77 -12.14
N PRO A 122 -13.85 0.96 -12.52
CA PRO A 122 -13.45 2.13 -13.27
C PRO A 122 -14.29 2.34 -14.52
N GLY A 123 -14.63 3.61 -14.82
CA GLY A 123 -15.50 3.96 -15.94
C GLY A 123 -17.00 3.77 -15.70
N SER A 124 -17.41 3.05 -14.66
CA SER A 124 -18.82 2.90 -14.26
C SER A 124 -19.19 3.88 -13.13
N LYS A 125 -20.46 4.26 -13.07
CA LYS A 125 -21.03 5.09 -11.98
C LYS A 125 -21.84 4.27 -10.98
N THR A 126 -22.09 3.01 -11.28
CA THR A 126 -23.03 2.18 -10.50
C THR A 126 -22.55 0.75 -10.29
N GLU A 127 -21.45 0.34 -10.92
CA GLU A 127 -20.98 -1.03 -10.78
C GLU A 127 -19.81 -1.14 -9.81
N ILE A 128 -19.85 -2.19 -9.02
CA ILE A 128 -18.76 -2.65 -8.16
C ILE A 128 -18.27 -4.01 -8.62
N ILE A 129 -17.02 -4.34 -8.28
CA ILE A 129 -16.40 -5.64 -8.54
C ILE A 129 -15.72 -6.16 -7.28
N TRP A 130 -15.79 -7.47 -7.05
CA TRP A 130 -15.09 -8.15 -5.97
C TRP A 130 -14.79 -9.61 -6.32
N ASN A 131 -13.81 -10.20 -5.66
CA ASN A 131 -13.53 -11.62 -5.79
C ASN A 131 -14.43 -12.45 -4.89
N ASP A 132 -14.81 -13.64 -5.38
CA ASP A 132 -15.64 -14.60 -4.70
C ASP A 132 -15.27 -16.04 -5.14
N ARG A 133 -15.95 -17.03 -4.61
CA ARG A 133 -15.70 -18.44 -4.91
C ARG A 133 -16.98 -19.15 -5.32
N ASP A 134 -16.88 -19.94 -6.42
CA ASP A 134 -17.88 -20.91 -6.84
C ASP A 134 -17.29 -22.31 -6.68
N GLY A 135 -17.71 -23.04 -5.62
CA GLY A 135 -17.07 -24.30 -5.27
C GLY A 135 -15.58 -24.09 -4.96
N ASP A 136 -14.71 -24.71 -5.75
CA ASP A 136 -13.25 -24.55 -5.65
C ASP A 136 -12.69 -23.48 -6.63
N ASP A 137 -13.52 -22.93 -7.49
CA ASP A 137 -13.08 -21.95 -8.47
C ASP A 137 -13.09 -20.53 -7.89
N PHE A 138 -12.00 -19.81 -8.07
CA PHE A 138 -11.89 -18.40 -7.75
C PHE A 138 -12.45 -17.61 -8.91
N VAL A 139 -13.42 -16.75 -8.62
CA VAL A 139 -14.16 -15.94 -9.60
C VAL A 139 -14.15 -14.48 -9.19
N CYS A 140 -14.62 -13.57 -10.04
CA CYS A 140 -15.06 -12.26 -9.59
C CYS A 140 -16.54 -12.03 -9.93
N ARG A 141 -17.18 -11.19 -9.12
CA ARG A 141 -18.57 -10.73 -9.29
C ARG A 141 -18.56 -9.28 -9.69
N ILE A 142 -19.45 -8.90 -10.57
CA ILE A 142 -19.71 -7.51 -10.93
C ILE A 142 -21.20 -7.26 -10.72
N MET A 143 -21.53 -6.20 -9.97
CA MET A 143 -22.91 -5.84 -9.66
C MET A 143 -23.17 -4.36 -9.86
N ASP A 144 -24.30 -4.05 -10.52
CA ASP A 144 -24.87 -2.70 -10.52
C ASP A 144 -25.65 -2.49 -9.21
N VAL A 145 -25.15 -1.60 -8.34
CA VAL A 145 -25.71 -1.36 -7.00
C VAL A 145 -27.09 -0.72 -6.99
N LYS A 146 -27.52 -0.11 -8.12
CA LYS A 146 -28.85 0.50 -8.25
C LYS A 146 -29.91 -0.52 -8.62
N THR A 147 -29.59 -1.45 -9.50
CA THR A 147 -30.52 -2.44 -10.01
C THR A 147 -30.40 -3.81 -9.33
N GLY A 148 -29.31 -4.08 -8.64
CA GLY A 148 -28.96 -5.38 -8.09
C GLY A 148 -28.58 -6.42 -9.14
N LYS A 149 -28.48 -6.03 -10.44
CA LYS A 149 -28.10 -6.95 -11.50
C LYS A 149 -26.66 -7.37 -11.33
N LYS A 150 -26.42 -8.68 -11.21
CA LYS A 150 -25.12 -9.29 -10.97
C LYS A 150 -24.71 -10.23 -12.10
N ARG A 151 -23.41 -10.25 -12.43
CA ARG A 151 -22.78 -11.23 -13.32
C ARG A 151 -21.49 -11.76 -12.72
N THR A 152 -21.07 -12.95 -13.17
CA THR A 152 -19.85 -13.61 -12.75
C THR A 152 -18.87 -13.68 -13.91
N VAL A 153 -17.60 -13.41 -13.61
CA VAL A 153 -16.46 -13.70 -14.50
C VAL A 153 -15.66 -14.82 -13.88
N GLY A 154 -15.33 -15.84 -14.63
CA GLY A 154 -14.75 -17.10 -14.15
C GLY A 154 -13.33 -17.02 -13.58
N HIS A 155 -12.81 -15.82 -13.28
CA HIS A 155 -11.46 -15.58 -12.74
C HIS A 155 -11.45 -14.45 -11.76
N PRO A 156 -10.60 -14.49 -10.71
CA PRO A 156 -10.44 -13.40 -9.76
C PRO A 156 -9.67 -12.23 -10.41
N VAL A 157 -9.79 -11.04 -9.84
CA VAL A 157 -9.03 -9.84 -10.25
C VAL A 157 -8.21 -9.30 -9.10
N TYR A 158 -7.09 -8.64 -9.40
CA TYR A 158 -6.30 -7.88 -8.43
C TYR A 158 -6.37 -6.38 -8.74
N THR A 159 -6.15 -6.00 -9.98
CA THR A 159 -6.26 -4.62 -10.45
C THR A 159 -6.98 -4.58 -11.78
N LEU A 160 -7.48 -3.40 -12.12
CA LEU A 160 -8.27 -3.15 -13.33
C LEU A 160 -7.57 -2.11 -14.20
N SER A 161 -7.81 -2.19 -15.52
CA SER A 161 -7.50 -1.10 -16.42
C SER A 161 -8.36 0.12 -16.10
N PRO A 162 -7.89 1.37 -16.36
CA PRO A 162 -8.66 2.58 -16.08
C PRO A 162 -10.01 2.68 -16.81
N ASP A 163 -10.18 1.95 -17.91
CA ASP A 163 -11.45 1.87 -18.65
C ASP A 163 -12.41 0.79 -18.11
N GLY A 164 -12.00 0.03 -17.09
CA GLY A 164 -12.80 -1.00 -16.44
C GLY A 164 -13.10 -2.23 -17.29
N LYS A 165 -12.42 -2.44 -18.42
CA LYS A 165 -12.70 -3.56 -19.32
C LYS A 165 -11.79 -4.77 -19.10
N THR A 166 -10.60 -4.54 -18.55
CA THR A 166 -9.59 -5.56 -18.37
C THR A 166 -9.21 -5.68 -16.90
N GLY A 167 -9.22 -6.90 -16.39
CA GLY A 167 -8.66 -7.25 -15.09
C GLY A 167 -7.29 -7.89 -15.23
N PHE A 168 -6.47 -7.77 -14.20
CA PHE A 168 -5.20 -8.47 -14.06
C PHE A 168 -5.14 -9.14 -12.70
N ALA A 169 -4.64 -10.38 -12.66
CA ALA A 169 -4.52 -11.13 -11.42
C ALA A 169 -3.25 -11.98 -11.38
N PRO A 170 -2.60 -12.10 -10.21
CA PRO A 170 -1.67 -13.18 -9.94
C PRO A 170 -2.44 -14.45 -9.54
N ASP A 171 -1.74 -15.55 -9.33
CA ASP A 171 -2.35 -16.73 -8.68
C ASP A 171 -2.45 -16.49 -7.16
N PHE A 172 -3.65 -16.23 -6.67
CA PHE A 172 -3.92 -15.98 -5.24
C PHE A 172 -3.63 -17.20 -4.35
N ARG A 173 -3.72 -18.43 -4.88
CA ARG A 173 -3.35 -19.65 -4.15
C ARG A 173 -1.85 -19.66 -3.86
N ARG A 174 -1.04 -19.21 -4.83
CA ARG A 174 0.40 -19.07 -4.65
C ARG A 174 0.74 -17.95 -3.67
N ILE A 175 0.03 -16.83 -3.71
CA ILE A 175 0.20 -15.79 -2.71
C ILE A 175 -0.13 -16.34 -1.32
N GLN A 176 -1.23 -17.06 -1.15
CA GLN A 176 -1.61 -17.66 0.14
C GLN A 176 -0.54 -18.61 0.66
N SER A 177 0.02 -19.47 -0.21
CA SER A 177 1.11 -20.38 0.15
C SER A 177 2.39 -19.64 0.59
N MET A 178 2.72 -18.50 -0.04
CA MET A 178 3.96 -17.76 0.20
C MET A 178 3.84 -16.68 1.27
N ARG A 179 2.65 -16.09 1.40
CA ARG A 179 2.38 -14.95 2.30
C ARG A 179 0.93 -14.97 2.76
N PRO A 180 0.57 -15.81 3.73
CA PRO A 180 -0.77 -15.81 4.31
C PRO A 180 -1.21 -14.40 4.73
N GLY A 181 -2.52 -14.10 4.55
CA GLY A 181 -3.09 -12.77 4.79
C GLY A 181 -3.13 -11.85 3.57
N TYR A 182 -2.49 -12.23 2.46
CA TYR A 182 -2.50 -11.52 1.16
C TYR A 182 -3.07 -12.35 0.00
N GLY A 183 -3.11 -13.67 0.15
CA GLY A 183 -3.84 -14.59 -0.71
C GLY A 183 -5.14 -15.01 -0.05
N TYR A 184 -5.77 -16.04 -0.59
CA TYR A 184 -7.07 -16.50 -0.13
C TYR A 184 -7.00 -17.93 0.39
N PRO A 185 -7.64 -18.24 1.53
CA PRO A 185 -7.80 -19.61 2.00
C PRO A 185 -8.72 -20.38 1.04
N GLY A 186 -8.42 -21.67 0.83
CA GLY A 186 -9.18 -22.53 -0.06
C GLY A 186 -8.28 -23.56 -0.75
N PRO A 187 -8.50 -23.85 -2.04
CA PRO A 187 -7.70 -24.80 -2.78
C PRO A 187 -6.20 -24.46 -2.76
N ALA A 188 -5.38 -25.48 -2.58
CA ALA A 188 -3.93 -25.33 -2.54
C ALA A 188 -3.35 -24.86 -3.88
N ASP A 189 -2.17 -24.23 -3.83
CA ASP A 189 -1.39 -23.88 -5.02
C ASP A 189 -1.04 -25.19 -5.80
N PRO A 190 -1.54 -25.37 -7.04
CA PRO A 190 -1.23 -26.56 -7.83
C PRO A 190 0.26 -26.69 -8.14
N ASN A 191 0.97 -25.56 -8.09
CA ASN A 191 2.41 -25.46 -8.30
C ASN A 191 3.21 -25.32 -7.00
N GLU A 192 2.69 -25.79 -5.86
CA GLU A 192 3.30 -25.55 -4.55
C GLU A 192 4.78 -25.95 -4.47
N LYS A 193 5.14 -27.07 -5.11
CA LYS A 193 6.52 -27.60 -5.13
C LYS A 193 7.39 -27.01 -6.23
N VAL A 194 6.82 -26.24 -7.15
CA VAL A 194 7.54 -25.66 -8.29
C VAL A 194 8.07 -24.28 -7.89
N LEU A 195 9.38 -24.07 -8.01
CA LEU A 195 10.02 -22.80 -7.58
C LEU A 195 9.53 -21.62 -8.42
N ALA A 196 9.47 -21.76 -9.74
CA ALA A 196 8.98 -20.76 -10.67
C ALA A 196 8.18 -21.46 -11.80
N PRO A 197 6.87 -21.59 -11.70
CA PRO A 197 6.05 -22.29 -12.68
C PRO A 197 5.95 -21.51 -14.00
N LYS A 198 5.76 -22.26 -15.10
CA LYS A 198 5.58 -21.71 -16.45
C LYS A 198 4.11 -21.43 -16.78
N ASP A 199 3.21 -22.06 -16.08
CA ASP A 199 1.75 -22.02 -16.25
C ASP A 199 1.05 -21.16 -15.18
N SER A 200 1.81 -20.44 -14.38
CA SER A 200 1.34 -19.50 -13.37
C SER A 200 2.16 -18.22 -13.41
N GLY A 201 1.51 -17.10 -13.09
CA GLY A 201 2.14 -15.78 -13.15
C GLY A 201 1.10 -14.68 -13.11
N ILE A 202 1.10 -13.78 -14.09
CA ILE A 202 0.08 -12.73 -14.23
C ILE A 202 -0.84 -13.08 -15.39
N PHE A 203 -2.13 -13.09 -15.06
CA PHE A 203 -3.20 -13.33 -16.02
C PHE A 203 -3.90 -12.01 -16.37
N ARG A 204 -4.23 -11.85 -17.64
CA ARG A 204 -5.10 -10.78 -18.14
C ARG A 204 -6.48 -11.38 -18.36
N ILE A 205 -7.52 -10.71 -17.87
CA ILE A 205 -8.91 -11.14 -17.91
C ILE A 205 -9.71 -10.10 -18.67
N ASP A 206 -10.36 -10.47 -19.74
CA ASP A 206 -11.38 -9.67 -20.41
C ASP A 206 -12.69 -9.77 -19.60
N LEU A 207 -13.12 -8.67 -19.02
CA LEU A 207 -14.27 -8.68 -18.09
C LEU A 207 -15.62 -8.83 -18.80
N GLU A 208 -15.70 -8.62 -20.11
CA GLU A 208 -16.93 -8.81 -20.88
C GLU A 208 -17.09 -10.29 -21.29
N SER A 209 -16.07 -10.85 -21.93
CA SER A 209 -16.12 -12.22 -22.45
C SER A 209 -15.75 -13.28 -21.40
N GLY A 210 -15.07 -12.89 -20.31
CA GLY A 210 -14.50 -13.82 -19.33
C GLY A 210 -13.24 -14.56 -19.81
N ARG A 211 -12.67 -14.20 -20.99
CA ARG A 211 -11.44 -14.84 -21.48
C ARG A 211 -10.25 -14.46 -20.59
N GLN A 212 -9.44 -15.47 -20.26
CA GLN A 212 -8.20 -15.33 -19.51
C GLN A 212 -7.00 -15.76 -20.34
N ASP A 213 -5.94 -14.96 -20.31
CA ASP A 213 -4.66 -15.25 -20.93
C ASP A 213 -3.53 -15.10 -19.89
N LEU A 214 -2.62 -16.08 -19.78
CA LEU A 214 -1.37 -15.91 -19.04
C LEU A 214 -0.45 -15.01 -19.87
N ILE A 215 -0.21 -13.77 -19.41
CA ILE A 215 0.59 -12.80 -20.14
C ILE A 215 2.04 -12.71 -19.66
N ILE A 216 2.31 -13.05 -18.40
CA ILE A 216 3.67 -13.06 -17.83
C ILE A 216 3.82 -14.31 -16.99
N ALA A 217 4.65 -15.27 -17.45
CA ALA A 217 4.95 -16.46 -16.68
C ALA A 217 5.97 -16.15 -15.58
N LEU A 218 5.75 -16.74 -14.41
CA LEU A 218 6.65 -16.57 -13.26
C LEU A 218 8.07 -17.08 -13.58
N ALA A 219 8.14 -18.19 -14.34
CA ALA A 219 9.41 -18.77 -14.80
C ALA A 219 10.25 -17.81 -15.65
N ASP A 220 9.64 -16.91 -16.40
CA ASP A 220 10.38 -16.01 -17.29
C ASP A 220 10.95 -14.83 -16.49
N VAL A 221 10.19 -14.25 -15.57
CA VAL A 221 10.68 -13.19 -14.70
C VAL A 221 11.73 -13.72 -13.71
N ALA A 222 11.59 -14.95 -13.22
CA ALA A 222 12.59 -15.55 -12.33
C ALA A 222 13.97 -15.72 -12.97
N LYS A 223 14.07 -15.82 -14.31
CA LYS A 223 15.34 -15.89 -15.06
C LYS A 223 16.07 -14.56 -15.16
N ILE A 224 15.37 -13.42 -14.97
CA ILE A 224 16.00 -12.12 -15.04
C ILE A 224 17.03 -12.01 -13.90
N PRO A 225 18.31 -11.70 -14.20
CA PRO A 225 19.37 -11.72 -13.20
C PRO A 225 19.09 -10.84 -11.99
N PHE A 226 19.57 -11.28 -10.85
CA PHE A 226 19.65 -10.51 -9.61
C PHE A 226 21.08 -10.60 -9.07
N ARG A 227 21.51 -9.67 -8.19
CA ARG A 227 22.88 -9.64 -7.64
C ARG A 227 23.28 -10.88 -6.85
N ALA A 228 22.33 -11.68 -6.39
CA ALA A 228 22.55 -12.97 -5.77
C ALA A 228 21.82 -14.04 -6.58
N ASP A 229 22.28 -15.29 -6.49
CA ASP A 229 21.56 -16.42 -7.09
C ASP A 229 20.22 -16.63 -6.38
N ILE A 230 19.15 -16.67 -7.16
CA ILE A 230 17.77 -16.88 -6.70
C ILE A 230 17.11 -18.08 -7.37
N SER A 231 17.87 -18.89 -8.11
CA SER A 231 17.36 -20.04 -8.85
C SER A 231 16.81 -21.16 -7.96
N ASP A 232 17.26 -21.22 -6.70
CA ASP A 232 16.80 -22.15 -5.67
C ASP A 232 15.67 -21.61 -4.80
N LYS A 233 15.15 -20.42 -5.11
CA LYS A 233 14.07 -19.78 -4.35
C LYS A 233 12.71 -20.02 -4.98
N LYS A 234 11.67 -20.07 -4.13
CA LYS A 234 10.27 -20.08 -4.57
C LYS A 234 9.83 -18.64 -4.83
N HIS A 235 9.32 -18.40 -6.03
CA HIS A 235 8.93 -17.07 -6.51
C HIS A 235 7.42 -16.87 -6.50
N TYR A 236 6.97 -15.61 -6.38
CA TYR A 236 5.57 -15.20 -6.55
C TYR A 236 5.46 -13.73 -6.96
N PHE A 237 4.30 -13.34 -7.47
CA PHE A 237 3.94 -11.95 -7.74
C PHE A 237 2.86 -11.48 -6.79
N ASN A 238 2.89 -10.22 -6.42
CA ASN A 238 1.77 -9.54 -5.77
C ASN A 238 1.86 -8.01 -5.98
N HIS A 239 0.90 -7.26 -5.43
CA HIS A 239 0.78 -5.81 -5.60
C HIS A 239 0.79 -5.39 -7.07
N LEU A 240 -0.25 -5.80 -7.81
CA LEU A 240 -0.42 -5.43 -9.21
C LEU A 240 -1.16 -4.09 -9.31
N LEU A 241 -0.70 -3.19 -10.19
CA LEU A 241 -1.38 -1.94 -10.46
C LEU A 241 -1.18 -1.51 -11.92
N ALA A 242 -2.29 -1.31 -12.65
CA ALA A 242 -2.24 -0.69 -13.96
C ALA A 242 -1.91 0.80 -13.84
N ASN A 243 -1.15 1.36 -14.79
CA ASN A 243 -0.83 2.76 -14.80
C ASN A 243 -2.04 3.63 -15.22
N THR A 244 -1.90 4.93 -15.08
CA THR A 244 -3.01 5.89 -15.23
C THR A 244 -3.60 5.98 -16.64
N ASP A 245 -2.90 5.55 -17.68
CA ASP A 245 -3.39 5.50 -19.06
C ASP A 245 -3.74 4.07 -19.56
N GLY A 246 -3.54 3.06 -18.71
CA GLY A 246 -3.88 1.66 -19.01
C GLY A 246 -2.94 0.97 -20.00
N THR A 247 -1.73 1.50 -20.22
CA THR A 247 -0.75 0.92 -21.16
C THR A 247 0.28 0.03 -20.49
N ARG A 248 0.48 0.19 -19.19
CA ARG A 248 1.49 -0.50 -18.40
C ARG A 248 0.89 -1.16 -17.15
N LEU A 249 1.52 -2.23 -16.72
CA LEU A 249 1.23 -2.92 -15.46
C LEU A 249 2.49 -2.93 -14.61
N GLU A 250 2.38 -2.50 -13.36
CA GLU A 250 3.40 -2.65 -12.33
C GLU A 250 3.07 -3.83 -11.43
N PHE A 251 4.10 -4.55 -10.96
CA PHE A 251 3.97 -5.62 -10.00
C PHE A 251 5.26 -5.86 -9.21
N LEU A 252 5.11 -6.40 -8.01
CA LEU A 252 6.23 -6.83 -7.20
C LEU A 252 6.57 -8.30 -7.48
N HIS A 253 7.76 -8.53 -7.99
CA HIS A 253 8.34 -9.87 -8.04
C HIS A 253 9.05 -10.16 -6.72
N ARG A 254 8.58 -11.17 -6.03
CA ARG A 254 9.05 -11.58 -4.72
C ARG A 254 9.51 -13.03 -4.71
N TRP A 255 10.42 -13.36 -3.80
CA TRP A 255 10.89 -14.74 -3.59
C TRP A 255 11.13 -15.01 -2.11
N ALA A 256 11.19 -16.30 -1.76
CA ALA A 256 11.43 -16.74 -0.41
C ALA A 256 12.67 -16.07 0.17
N PRO A 257 12.63 -15.66 1.42
CA PRO A 257 13.69 -14.87 2.02
C PRO A 257 15.04 -15.58 1.98
N VAL A 258 16.05 -14.82 1.61
CA VAL A 258 17.44 -15.20 1.87
C VAL A 258 17.74 -14.73 3.30
N GLY A 259 17.75 -15.63 4.26
CA GLY A 259 17.82 -15.29 5.67
C GLY A 259 16.45 -14.87 6.22
N LYS A 260 16.39 -13.76 6.96
CA LYS A 260 15.17 -13.28 7.64
C LYS A 260 14.36 -12.26 6.85
N TYR A 261 14.84 -11.81 5.68
CA TYR A 261 14.21 -10.69 4.96
C TYR A 261 13.64 -11.11 3.62
N LEU A 262 12.38 -10.73 3.39
CA LEU A 262 11.73 -10.81 2.10
C LEU A 262 12.52 -9.99 1.07
N ARG A 263 12.77 -10.56 -0.10
CA ARG A 263 13.37 -9.85 -1.22
C ARG A 263 12.30 -9.52 -2.24
N THR A 264 12.34 -8.29 -2.72
CA THR A 264 11.34 -7.74 -3.64
C THR A 264 12.01 -6.87 -4.66
N ARG A 265 11.65 -7.01 -5.92
CA ARG A 265 11.97 -6.03 -6.96
C ARG A 265 10.69 -5.53 -7.63
N MET A 266 10.70 -4.28 -8.03
CA MET A 266 9.63 -3.64 -8.75
C MET A 266 9.83 -3.86 -10.25
N VAL A 267 8.80 -4.39 -10.89
CA VAL A 267 8.81 -4.74 -12.31
C VAL A 267 7.60 -4.12 -12.98
N THR A 268 7.78 -3.63 -14.19
CA THR A 268 6.67 -3.22 -15.05
C THR A 268 6.69 -3.98 -16.36
N ALA A 269 5.55 -4.05 -17.03
CA ALA A 269 5.40 -4.60 -18.35
C ALA A 269 4.31 -3.86 -19.13
N ALA A 270 4.29 -3.97 -20.45
CA ALA A 270 3.12 -3.61 -21.23
C ALA A 270 1.92 -4.51 -20.84
N ILE A 271 0.70 -4.04 -21.02
CA ILE A 271 -0.52 -4.77 -20.60
C ILE A 271 -0.76 -6.07 -21.39
N ASP A 272 -0.01 -6.31 -22.46
CA ASP A 272 0.02 -7.58 -23.19
C ASP A 272 1.09 -8.56 -22.67
N GLY A 273 1.87 -8.15 -21.65
CA GLY A 273 2.95 -8.93 -21.06
C GLY A 273 4.32 -8.73 -21.71
N SER A 274 4.41 -7.95 -22.79
CA SER A 274 5.68 -7.60 -23.44
C SER A 274 6.44 -6.49 -22.70
N ASP A 275 7.63 -6.15 -23.17
CA ASP A 275 8.46 -5.02 -22.66
C ASP A 275 8.59 -5.02 -21.12
N ILE A 276 9.04 -6.15 -20.57
CA ILE A 276 9.28 -6.31 -19.13
C ILE A 276 10.50 -5.48 -18.72
N ARG A 277 10.32 -4.60 -17.71
CA ARG A 277 11.38 -3.73 -17.17
C ARG A 277 11.54 -3.99 -15.67
N VAL A 278 12.75 -4.22 -15.21
CA VAL A 278 13.08 -4.13 -13.78
C VAL A 278 13.34 -2.66 -13.47
N VAL A 279 12.35 -2.00 -12.86
CA VAL A 279 12.43 -0.58 -12.51
C VAL A 279 13.27 -0.39 -11.26
N ASP A 280 13.02 -1.18 -10.22
CA ASP A 280 13.87 -1.21 -9.02
C ASP A 280 14.37 -2.62 -8.73
N GLY A 281 15.68 -2.81 -8.89
CA GLY A 281 16.40 -4.04 -8.60
C GLY A 281 17.05 -4.09 -7.22
N SER A 282 16.77 -3.14 -6.33
CA SER A 282 17.39 -3.04 -4.99
C SER A 282 17.12 -4.24 -4.09
N GLY A 283 16.02 -4.93 -4.29
CA GLY A 283 15.56 -6.06 -3.47
C GLY A 283 14.77 -5.65 -2.24
N ALA A 284 14.31 -4.39 -2.15
CA ALA A 284 13.66 -3.83 -0.96
C ALA A 284 12.39 -3.02 -1.25
N THR A 285 11.91 -2.94 -2.49
CA THR A 285 10.67 -2.22 -2.83
C THR A 285 9.50 -2.75 -2.00
N SER A 286 8.69 -1.84 -1.45
CA SER A 286 7.51 -2.17 -0.65
C SER A 286 6.23 -1.60 -1.27
N HIS A 287 5.73 -0.47 -0.78
CA HIS A 287 4.50 0.16 -1.27
C HIS A 287 4.79 1.13 -2.40
N PHE A 288 3.85 1.26 -3.32
CA PHE A 288 4.01 2.12 -4.49
C PHE A 288 2.65 2.62 -5.02
N ILE A 289 2.72 3.67 -5.83
CA ILE A 289 1.60 4.19 -6.60
C ILE A 289 2.10 4.86 -7.88
N TRP A 290 1.36 4.75 -8.97
CA TRP A 290 1.63 5.53 -10.17
C TRP A 290 1.34 7.01 -9.93
N ARG A 291 2.33 7.88 -10.14
CA ARG A 291 2.15 9.34 -10.14
C ARG A 291 1.43 9.80 -11.41
N ASP A 292 1.86 9.23 -12.52
CA ASP A 292 1.36 9.48 -13.88
C ASP A 292 1.59 8.24 -14.76
N ALA A 293 1.43 8.34 -16.06
CA ALA A 293 1.57 7.21 -16.98
C ALA A 293 2.99 6.59 -17.00
N SER A 294 4.01 7.32 -16.52
CA SER A 294 5.42 6.94 -16.68
C SER A 294 6.28 7.08 -15.43
N HIS A 295 5.71 7.50 -14.32
CA HIS A 295 6.44 7.67 -13.05
C HIS A 295 5.73 6.97 -11.88
N ILE A 296 6.53 6.34 -11.03
CA ILE A 296 6.08 5.53 -9.89
C ILE A 296 6.69 6.09 -8.61
N LEU A 297 5.87 6.45 -7.64
CA LEU A 297 6.30 6.70 -6.27
C LEU A 297 6.36 5.37 -5.53
N ALA A 298 7.50 5.02 -4.95
CA ALA A 298 7.65 3.78 -4.19
C ALA A 298 8.58 3.95 -2.99
N TRP A 299 8.31 3.19 -1.93
CA TRP A 299 9.26 2.98 -0.84
C TRP A 299 10.31 1.97 -1.26
N SER A 300 11.59 2.39 -1.25
CA SER A 300 12.70 1.51 -1.60
C SER A 300 14.04 1.96 -1.01
N TRP A 301 15.11 1.23 -1.31
CA TRP A 301 16.46 1.70 -1.05
C TRP A 301 16.85 2.75 -2.07
N HIS A 302 17.50 3.79 -1.58
CA HIS A 302 18.09 4.80 -2.45
C HIS A 302 19.23 4.18 -3.26
N PRO A 303 19.25 4.38 -4.58
CA PRO A 303 20.34 3.87 -5.42
C PRO A 303 21.66 4.62 -5.24
N ARG A 304 21.65 5.75 -4.50
CA ARG A 304 22.81 6.59 -4.22
C ARG A 304 22.88 6.90 -2.73
N ASP A 305 24.10 6.98 -2.21
CA ASP A 305 24.35 7.59 -0.91
C ASP A 305 24.19 9.12 -1.07
N VAL A 306 23.00 9.61 -0.80
CA VAL A 306 22.67 11.04 -0.90
C VAL A 306 22.75 11.76 0.44
N GLY A 307 23.50 11.19 1.40
CA GLY A 307 23.72 11.81 2.71
C GLY A 307 22.54 11.76 3.66
N HIS A 308 21.47 11.03 3.31
CA HIS A 308 20.35 10.80 4.22
C HIS A 308 20.74 9.75 5.28
N LYS A 309 20.26 9.95 6.52
CA LYS A 309 20.52 9.06 7.67
C LYS A 309 19.99 7.63 7.47
N HIS A 310 19.11 7.42 6.50
CA HIS A 310 18.44 6.15 6.20
C HIS A 310 18.70 5.79 4.75
N ASN A 311 19.09 4.54 4.51
CA ASN A 311 19.30 4.01 3.15
C ASN A 311 17.96 3.66 2.45
N GLN A 312 16.81 4.03 3.03
CA GLN A 312 15.47 3.77 2.51
C GLN A 312 14.64 5.04 2.57
N GLY A 313 13.71 5.18 1.64
CA GLY A 313 12.79 6.31 1.56
C GLY A 313 11.84 6.20 0.38
N PHE A 314 10.99 7.20 0.23
CA PHE A 314 10.14 7.32 -0.94
C PHE A 314 10.92 7.91 -2.10
N CYS A 315 10.85 7.21 -3.24
CA CYS A 315 11.50 7.63 -4.48
C CYS A 315 10.48 7.63 -5.61
N VAL A 316 10.59 8.61 -6.50
CA VAL A 316 9.90 8.59 -7.79
C VAL A 316 10.85 8.01 -8.84
N PHE A 317 10.45 6.89 -9.42
CA PHE A 317 11.15 6.20 -10.49
C PHE A 317 10.50 6.53 -11.83
N GLU A 318 11.30 6.67 -12.88
CA GLU A 318 10.78 6.62 -14.25
C GLU A 318 10.50 5.15 -14.62
N ASP A 319 9.43 4.88 -15.36
CA ASP A 319 9.14 3.55 -15.91
C ASP A 319 10.15 3.17 -17.01
N LYS A 320 11.37 2.89 -16.56
CA LYS A 320 12.52 2.48 -17.37
C LYS A 320 13.29 1.39 -16.64
N HIS A 321 14.03 0.60 -17.38
CA HIS A 321 14.97 -0.34 -16.76
C HIS A 321 15.98 0.41 -15.88
N GLY A 322 16.07 0.01 -14.60
CA GLY A 322 16.89 0.70 -13.59
C GLY A 322 16.31 2.00 -13.05
N GLY A 323 15.03 2.32 -13.34
CA GLY A 323 14.31 3.45 -12.75
C GLY A 323 14.61 4.82 -13.34
N GLY A 324 15.49 4.90 -14.36
CA GLY A 324 15.81 6.15 -15.01
C GLY A 324 16.42 7.20 -14.08
N ASN A 325 15.84 8.40 -14.08
CA ASN A 325 16.19 9.47 -13.14
C ASN A 325 15.36 9.31 -11.86
N VAL A 326 16.01 8.88 -10.77
CA VAL A 326 15.33 8.62 -9.49
C VAL A 326 15.36 9.89 -8.64
N GLU A 327 14.17 10.38 -8.29
CA GLU A 327 13.95 11.53 -7.40
C GLU A 327 13.56 11.07 -5.99
N ILE A 328 14.17 11.64 -4.94
CA ILE A 328 13.83 11.34 -3.55
C ILE A 328 12.76 12.33 -3.08
N ILE A 329 11.68 11.80 -2.53
CA ILE A 329 10.57 12.60 -2.01
C ILE A 329 10.57 12.55 -0.48
N GLY A 330 10.55 13.72 0.15
CA GLY A 330 10.41 13.86 1.61
C GLY A 330 11.52 13.19 2.43
N GLY A 331 12.77 13.20 1.95
CA GLY A 331 13.87 12.42 2.51
C GLY A 331 14.11 12.53 4.01
N ASP A 332 13.86 13.70 4.62
CA ASP A 332 14.00 13.91 6.07
C ASP A 332 12.68 13.82 6.84
N VAL A 333 11.56 13.67 6.14
CA VAL A 333 10.20 13.78 6.69
C VAL A 333 9.42 12.48 6.52
N MET A 334 9.51 11.85 5.34
CA MET A 334 8.85 10.59 5.00
C MET A 334 9.81 9.42 5.23
N VAL A 335 10.26 9.24 6.48
CA VAL A 335 11.36 8.34 6.85
C VAL A 335 10.92 6.92 7.23
N PHE A 336 9.64 6.60 7.10
CA PHE A 336 9.08 5.29 7.38
C PHE A 336 8.23 4.81 6.21
N ASP A 337 8.29 3.50 5.94
CA ASP A 337 7.42 2.83 4.98
C ASP A 337 5.94 3.00 5.36
N GLY A 338 5.07 3.11 4.36
CA GLY A 338 3.63 3.30 4.52
C GLY A 338 2.88 3.20 3.20
N HIS A 339 1.55 3.30 3.27
CA HIS A 339 0.63 3.08 2.16
C HIS A 339 0.39 4.39 1.40
N CYS A 340 1.30 4.69 0.48
CA CYS A 340 1.34 5.97 -0.24
C CYS A 340 0.35 6.05 -1.40
N THR A 341 -0.33 7.20 -1.54
CA THR A 341 -1.08 7.57 -2.74
C THR A 341 -1.01 9.09 -2.95
N TYR A 342 -1.46 9.57 -4.09
CA TYR A 342 -1.61 11.00 -4.35
C TYR A 342 -3.06 11.44 -4.12
N LEU A 343 -3.27 12.64 -3.59
CA LEU A 343 -4.57 13.29 -3.67
C LEU A 343 -4.92 13.58 -5.15
N PRO A 344 -6.22 13.75 -5.49
CA PRO A 344 -6.64 13.96 -6.89
C PRO A 344 -5.96 15.14 -7.58
N ASN A 345 -5.66 16.24 -6.84
CA ASN A 345 -4.95 17.42 -7.34
C ASN A 345 -3.44 17.18 -7.53
N LYS A 346 -2.90 16.06 -7.03
CA LYS A 346 -1.47 15.68 -7.05
C LYS A 346 -0.52 16.70 -6.37
N GLU A 347 -1.04 17.56 -5.51
CA GLU A 347 -0.24 18.50 -4.72
C GLU A 347 0.26 17.86 -3.42
N TYR A 348 -0.39 16.78 -2.99
CA TYR A 348 -0.09 16.06 -1.76
C TYR A 348 0.12 14.56 -2.02
N VAL A 349 1.06 13.99 -1.28
CA VAL A 349 1.13 12.54 -1.04
C VAL A 349 0.39 12.25 0.25
N LEU A 350 -0.64 11.41 0.19
CA LEU A 350 -1.30 10.81 1.35
C LEU A 350 -0.54 9.54 1.72
N ASN A 351 -0.12 9.41 2.97
CA ASN A 351 0.63 8.26 3.45
C ASN A 351 0.28 7.97 4.91
N ASP A 352 0.66 6.80 5.39
CA ASP A 352 0.58 6.44 6.81
C ASP A 352 1.93 5.91 7.31
N THR A 353 1.94 5.37 8.52
CA THR A 353 3.06 4.64 9.09
C THR A 353 2.59 3.34 9.71
N TYR A 354 3.46 2.35 9.76
CA TYR A 354 3.27 1.23 10.68
C TYR A 354 3.29 1.72 12.13
N PRO A 355 2.75 0.91 13.09
CA PRO A 355 2.72 1.30 14.49
C PRO A 355 4.10 1.67 15.04
N ASP A 356 4.19 2.82 15.68
CA ASP A 356 5.37 3.28 16.41
C ASP A 356 5.59 2.50 17.73
N LYS A 357 6.54 2.93 18.56
CA LYS A 357 6.83 2.33 19.87
C LYS A 357 5.65 2.41 20.85
N ASN A 358 4.74 3.35 20.66
CA ASN A 358 3.52 3.55 21.44
C ASN A 358 2.33 2.85 20.82
N ARG A 359 2.54 2.12 19.73
CA ARG A 359 1.49 1.46 18.96
C ARG A 359 0.57 2.42 18.21
N ASN A 360 0.99 3.65 17.94
CA ASN A 360 0.23 4.60 17.13
C ASN A 360 0.63 4.50 15.66
N GLN A 361 -0.37 4.43 14.79
CA GLN A 361 -0.26 4.61 13.35
C GLN A 361 -0.58 6.08 13.03
N ASN A 362 0.18 6.67 12.12
CA ASN A 362 0.14 8.10 11.88
C ASN A 362 -0.11 8.40 10.40
N PRO A 363 -1.37 8.46 9.94
CA PRO A 363 -1.67 8.96 8.60
C PRO A 363 -1.35 10.45 8.50
N TYR A 364 -0.87 10.88 7.33
CA TYR A 364 -0.44 12.26 7.10
C TYR A 364 -0.51 12.63 5.62
N LEU A 365 -0.54 13.93 5.37
CA LEU A 365 -0.29 14.52 4.05
C LEU A 365 1.15 15.03 3.99
N TYR A 366 1.80 14.83 2.86
CA TYR A 366 3.06 15.48 2.51
C TYR A 366 2.82 16.43 1.35
N GLU A 367 2.98 17.73 1.60
CA GLU A 367 2.81 18.78 0.62
C GLU A 367 4.04 18.89 -0.27
N LEU A 368 3.89 18.59 -1.55
CA LEU A 368 5.02 18.50 -2.49
C LEU A 368 5.72 19.85 -2.71
N ALA A 369 4.96 20.94 -2.74
CA ALA A 369 5.50 22.27 -3.01
C ALA A 369 6.38 22.81 -1.87
N THR A 370 6.05 22.51 -0.62
CA THR A 370 6.72 23.06 0.57
C THR A 370 7.58 22.06 1.33
N GLY A 371 7.39 20.75 1.06
CA GLY A 371 8.02 19.68 1.83
C GLY A 371 7.46 19.50 3.24
N ARG A 372 6.30 20.10 3.55
CA ARG A 372 5.67 20.03 4.87
C ARG A 372 4.89 18.73 5.05
N ARG A 373 5.09 18.08 6.19
CA ARG A 373 4.25 16.97 6.65
C ARG A 373 3.14 17.52 7.56
N ILE A 374 1.89 17.17 7.26
CA ILE A 374 0.69 17.58 7.99
C ILE A 374 0.06 16.33 8.60
N SER A 375 0.01 16.25 9.93
CA SER A 375 -0.57 15.09 10.63
C SER A 375 -2.08 15.06 10.47
N LEU A 376 -2.62 13.87 10.19
CA LEU A 376 -4.07 13.62 10.15
C LEU A 376 -4.60 12.97 11.43
N GLY A 377 -3.72 12.58 12.35
CA GLY A 377 -4.08 11.99 13.64
C GLY A 377 -3.11 10.92 14.08
N GLU A 378 -3.36 10.39 15.28
CA GLU A 378 -2.68 9.23 15.86
C GLU A 378 -3.72 8.17 16.18
N PHE A 379 -3.57 6.98 15.60
CA PHE A 379 -4.54 5.89 15.73
C PHE A 379 -3.87 4.70 16.41
N TYR A 380 -4.28 4.44 17.64
CA TYR A 380 -3.74 3.36 18.46
C TYR A 380 -4.14 2.00 17.90
N LEU A 381 -3.16 1.14 17.68
CA LEU A 381 -3.36 -0.25 17.27
C LEU A 381 -3.12 -1.18 18.45
N PRO A 382 -4.15 -1.77 19.06
CA PRO A 382 -4.02 -2.71 20.17
C PRO A 382 -3.10 -3.90 19.83
N PRO A 383 -2.36 -4.48 20.80
CA PRO A 383 -1.36 -5.52 20.54
C PRO A 383 -1.93 -6.82 19.94
N GLU A 384 -3.21 -7.09 20.12
CA GLU A 384 -3.92 -8.23 19.54
C GLU A 384 -4.04 -8.16 18.02
N TYR A 385 -3.98 -6.95 17.41
CA TYR A 385 -3.90 -6.76 15.97
C TYR A 385 -2.46 -7.00 15.48
N LYS A 386 -2.19 -8.21 15.03
CA LYS A 386 -0.85 -8.67 14.62
C LYS A 386 -0.92 -9.68 13.47
N GLY A 387 0.22 -9.89 12.80
CA GLY A 387 0.33 -10.89 11.74
C GLY A 387 -0.66 -10.63 10.60
N GLU A 388 -1.44 -11.65 10.21
CA GLU A 388 -2.40 -11.58 9.11
C GLU A 388 -3.55 -10.60 9.40
N TRP A 389 -4.04 -10.55 10.65
CA TRP A 389 -5.18 -9.72 11.05
C TRP A 389 -4.76 -8.35 11.62
N ARG A 390 -3.55 -7.90 11.33
CA ARG A 390 -3.12 -6.53 11.58
C ARG A 390 -4.12 -5.58 10.91
N CYS A 391 -4.45 -4.49 11.56
CA CYS A 391 -5.32 -3.45 11.03
C CYS A 391 -4.45 -2.23 10.66
N ASP A 392 -3.94 -2.22 9.44
CA ASP A 392 -3.22 -1.07 8.90
C ASP A 392 -4.23 0.00 8.49
N THR A 393 -3.85 1.28 8.56
CA THR A 393 -4.80 2.38 8.29
C THR A 393 -5.18 2.49 6.82
N HIS A 394 -4.31 2.07 5.89
CA HIS A 394 -4.58 2.09 4.44
C HIS A 394 -5.37 3.33 4.00
N PRO A 395 -4.85 4.55 4.12
CA PRO A 395 -5.65 5.75 3.91
C PRO A 395 -6.07 5.91 2.43
N ARG A 396 -7.35 6.18 2.20
CA ARG A 396 -7.97 6.38 0.89
C ARG A 396 -8.69 7.72 0.85
N CYS A 397 -8.59 8.41 -0.27
CA CYS A 397 -9.11 9.75 -0.46
C CYS A 397 -10.44 9.73 -1.22
N SER A 398 -11.35 10.63 -0.85
CA SER A 398 -12.56 10.90 -1.63
C SER A 398 -12.24 11.52 -3.00
N PRO A 399 -13.12 11.38 -4.00
CA PRO A 399 -12.88 11.91 -5.36
C PRO A 399 -12.66 13.43 -5.41
N ASP A 400 -13.25 14.18 -4.49
CA ASP A 400 -13.08 15.63 -4.38
C ASP A 400 -11.80 16.04 -3.62
N GLY A 401 -11.07 15.07 -3.05
CA GLY A 401 -9.84 15.30 -2.30
C GLY A 401 -10.03 15.89 -0.89
N ARG A 402 -11.25 15.96 -0.36
CA ARG A 402 -11.56 16.66 0.89
C ARG A 402 -11.75 15.75 2.10
N SER A 403 -11.85 14.45 1.88
CA SER A 403 -11.99 13.45 2.94
C SER A 403 -11.03 12.31 2.75
N VAL A 404 -10.54 11.75 3.86
CA VAL A 404 -9.74 10.53 3.88
C VAL A 404 -10.46 9.50 4.74
N VAL A 405 -10.59 8.27 4.26
CA VAL A 405 -11.08 7.14 5.07
C VAL A 405 -9.92 6.22 5.41
N ILE A 406 -9.93 5.72 6.63
CA ILE A 406 -8.94 4.77 7.16
C ILE A 406 -9.64 3.60 7.83
N ASP A 407 -8.94 2.46 7.88
CA ASP A 407 -9.29 1.32 8.72
C ASP A 407 -8.58 1.47 10.07
N ALA A 408 -9.32 1.51 11.16
CA ALA A 408 -8.69 1.56 12.48
C ALA A 408 -9.60 0.99 13.57
N PRO A 409 -9.04 0.36 14.62
CA PRO A 409 -9.83 -0.01 15.80
C PRO A 409 -10.45 1.24 16.44
N PHE A 410 -11.74 1.17 16.77
CA PHE A 410 -12.47 2.29 17.35
C PHE A 410 -13.05 1.89 18.70
N LYS A 411 -12.51 2.45 19.78
CA LYS A 411 -12.91 2.14 21.16
C LYS A 411 -12.91 0.63 21.42
N ASN A 412 -14.04 0.07 21.89
CA ASN A 412 -14.25 -1.36 22.13
C ASN A 412 -15.07 -2.03 21.00
N GLU A 413 -15.21 -1.37 19.85
CA GLU A 413 -16.05 -1.84 18.73
C GLU A 413 -15.25 -2.64 17.69
N GLY A 414 -13.93 -2.83 17.90
CA GLY A 414 -13.05 -3.46 16.93
C GLY A 414 -12.72 -2.54 15.76
N ARG A 415 -12.27 -3.10 14.62
CA ARG A 415 -11.96 -2.30 13.43
C ARG A 415 -13.23 -1.69 12.84
N GLN A 416 -13.13 -0.41 12.50
CA GLN A 416 -14.18 0.38 11.88
C GLN A 416 -13.58 1.31 10.83
N LEU A 417 -14.38 1.73 9.86
CA LEU A 417 -14.00 2.82 8.97
C LEU A 417 -14.13 4.16 9.71
N GLN A 418 -13.09 4.97 9.63
CA GLN A 418 -13.07 6.30 10.20
C GLN A 418 -12.75 7.32 9.11
N MET A 419 -13.56 8.38 9.03
CA MET A 419 -13.40 9.47 8.07
C MET A 419 -12.73 10.67 8.73
N ILE A 420 -11.75 11.22 8.05
CA ILE A 420 -10.99 12.41 8.43
C ILE A 420 -11.34 13.53 7.44
N ASP A 421 -11.84 14.65 7.92
CA ASP A 421 -12.14 15.83 7.10
C ASP A 421 -10.87 16.67 6.92
N ILE A 422 -10.34 16.68 5.70
CA ILE A 422 -9.14 17.44 5.32
C ILE A 422 -9.45 18.72 4.53
N SER A 423 -10.72 19.10 4.39
CA SER A 423 -11.14 20.25 3.59
C SER A 423 -10.46 21.56 3.99
N ALA A 424 -10.22 21.78 5.30
CA ALA A 424 -9.51 22.96 5.80
C ALA A 424 -8.00 22.97 5.49
N ILE A 425 -7.43 21.83 5.07
CA ILE A 425 -6.01 21.70 4.74
C ILE A 425 -5.78 21.91 3.24
N VAL A 426 -6.66 21.36 2.42
CA VAL A 426 -6.49 21.32 0.96
C VAL A 426 -7.23 22.44 0.21
N GLY A 427 -8.12 23.18 0.90
CA GLY A 427 -8.87 24.33 0.36
C GLY A 427 -10.25 23.99 -0.16
#